data_bc6ce393009812546931e5ae15b55f8e
#
_entry.id   bc6ce393009812546931e5ae15b55f8e
#
_cell.length_a   1.000
_cell.length_b   1.000
_cell.length_c   1.000
_cell.angle_alpha   90.00
_cell.angle_beta   90.00
_cell.angle_gamma   90.00
#
_symmetry.space_group_name_H-M   'P 1'
#
loop_
_entity.id
_entity.type
_entity.pdbx_description
1 polymer ?
#
loop_
_entity_poly.entity_id
_entity_poly.type
_entity_poly.pdbx_seq_one_letter_code
_entity_poly.pdbx_strand_id
1 'polypeptide(L)'
;GFSSSVPVDKQEVTITIEGKQKSFSVHISPVRVENGVLTEILKGYNEIILPNSVKSIPKDAFRNSQIAKVVLNEGLKSIGDMAFFNSTVQEIVFPSTLEQLKEDIFYYCYNLKKADLSKTKITKLPASTFVYAGIEEVLLPVTLKEIGSQAFLKTSQLKTIEIPENVSTIGQE
;
A
#
# COMPACT_ATOMS: atom_id res chain seq x y z
N GLY A 1 10.64 -8.36 19.28
CA GLY A 1 10.23 -7.01 19.62
C GLY A 1 10.52 -6.11 18.44
N PHE A 2 9.51 -5.80 17.63
CA PHE A 2 9.64 -4.82 16.56
C PHE A 2 9.56 -3.43 17.19
N SER A 3 10.66 -2.70 17.16
CA SER A 3 10.66 -1.28 17.45
C SER A 3 9.96 -0.57 16.30
N SER A 4 8.72 -0.16 16.49
CA SER A 4 8.03 0.73 15.59
C SER A 4 8.53 2.15 15.80
N SER A 5 9.66 2.49 15.21
CA SER A 5 10.03 3.89 15.04
C SER A 5 9.25 4.44 13.85
N VAL A 6 8.02 4.88 14.08
CA VAL A 6 7.33 5.78 13.16
C VAL A 6 8.16 7.07 13.16
N PRO A 7 8.63 7.58 12.02
CA PRO A 7 9.10 8.93 11.94
C PRO A 7 7.88 9.83 12.10
N VAL A 8 7.58 10.16 13.33
CA VAL A 8 6.57 11.16 13.62
C VAL A 8 7.36 12.44 13.74
N ASP A 9 7.16 13.39 12.84
CA ASP A 9 7.63 14.74 13.04
C ASP A 9 6.97 15.25 14.32
N LYS A 10 7.72 15.18 15.42
CA LYS A 10 7.33 15.77 16.68
C LYS A 10 7.49 17.27 16.52
N GLN A 11 6.40 17.96 16.28
CA GLN A 11 6.39 19.41 16.39
C GLN A 11 6.12 19.76 17.85
N GLU A 12 7.05 20.43 18.50
CA GLU A 12 6.80 20.99 19.84
C GLU A 12 6.01 22.30 19.69
N VAL A 13 4.81 22.29 20.20
CA VAL A 13 3.96 23.48 20.29
C VAL A 13 4.03 23.99 21.73
N THR A 14 4.53 25.22 21.91
CA THR A 14 4.55 25.89 23.21
C THR A 14 3.35 26.84 23.30
N ILE A 15 2.51 26.63 24.31
CA ILE A 15 1.38 27.52 24.60
C ILE A 15 1.73 28.31 25.85
N THR A 16 1.58 29.64 25.79
CA THR A 16 1.75 30.53 26.93
C THR A 16 0.38 31.02 27.38
N ILE A 17 0.02 30.69 28.64
CA ILE A 17 -1.20 31.18 29.29
C ILE A 17 -0.79 31.86 30.59
N GLU A 18 -1.15 33.11 30.77
CA GLU A 18 -0.82 33.89 31.97
C GLU A 18 0.66 33.89 32.36
N GLY A 19 1.54 33.98 31.34
CA GLY A 19 2.99 33.96 31.54
C GLY A 19 3.60 32.59 31.87
N LYS A 20 2.79 31.53 31.96
CA LYS A 20 3.27 30.15 32.13
C LYS A 20 3.34 29.45 30.79
N GLN A 21 4.52 28.94 30.46
CA GLN A 21 4.73 28.16 29.24
C GLN A 21 4.52 26.67 29.51
N LYS A 22 3.78 26.02 28.61
CA LYS A 22 3.65 24.56 28.59
C LYS A 22 3.88 24.06 27.17
N SER A 23 4.87 23.18 27.01
CA SER A 23 5.18 22.56 25.72
C SER A 23 4.45 21.22 25.60
N PHE A 24 3.92 20.96 24.41
CA PHE A 24 3.27 19.71 24.05
C PHE A 24 3.89 19.19 22.78
N SER A 25 4.20 17.88 22.74
CA SER A 25 4.54 17.22 21.50
C SER A 25 3.27 16.92 20.71
N VAL A 26 3.14 17.53 19.52
CA VAL A 26 2.05 17.27 18.59
C VAL A 26 2.55 16.26 17.56
N HIS A 27 1.85 15.15 17.42
CA HIS A 27 2.13 14.17 16.38
C HIS A 27 1.36 14.56 15.11
N ILE A 28 2.08 14.90 14.03
CA ILE A 28 1.47 15.18 12.74
C ILE A 28 1.39 13.86 11.98
N SER A 29 0.19 13.40 11.71
CA SER A 29 -0.01 12.26 10.80
C SER A 29 0.30 12.71 9.36
N PRO A 30 1.12 11.94 8.61
CA PRO A 30 1.41 12.26 7.21
C PRO A 30 0.21 12.06 6.27
N VAL A 31 -0.93 11.65 6.81
CA VAL A 31 -2.16 11.39 6.05
C VAL A 31 -3.38 11.99 6.73
N ARG A 32 -4.38 12.35 5.92
CA ARG A 32 -5.73 12.70 6.39
C ARG A 32 -6.70 11.57 6.06
N VAL A 33 -7.63 11.33 6.96
CA VAL A 33 -8.62 10.25 6.85
C VAL A 33 -10.00 10.80 7.21
N GLU A 34 -10.97 10.60 6.34
CA GLU A 34 -12.37 10.96 6.56
C GLU A 34 -13.27 9.74 6.36
N ASN A 35 -14.09 9.43 7.35
CA ASN A 35 -15.00 8.27 7.31
C ASN A 35 -14.32 6.93 6.94
N GLY A 36 -13.06 6.76 7.37
CA GLY A 36 -12.27 5.56 7.05
C GLY A 36 -11.66 5.55 5.64
N VAL A 37 -11.81 6.62 4.87
CA VAL A 37 -11.20 6.79 3.55
C VAL A 37 -9.98 7.69 3.67
N LEU A 38 -8.86 7.28 3.05
CA LEU A 38 -7.67 8.10 2.92
C LEU A 38 -7.98 9.27 1.94
N THR A 39 -7.91 10.51 2.41
CA THR A 39 -8.27 11.69 1.60
C THR A 39 -7.08 12.52 1.15
N GLU A 40 -5.98 12.49 1.90
CA GLU A 40 -4.78 13.25 1.56
C GLU A 40 -3.52 12.57 2.08
N ILE A 41 -2.44 12.69 1.32
CA ILE A 41 -1.08 12.30 1.72
C ILE A 41 -0.22 13.55 1.67
N LEU A 42 0.37 13.92 2.80
CA LEU A 42 1.25 15.07 2.89
C LEU A 42 2.59 14.78 2.20
N LYS A 43 3.14 15.79 1.53
CA LYS A 43 4.42 15.68 0.83
C LYS A 43 5.60 15.73 1.80
N GLY A 44 6.74 15.17 1.38
CA GLY A 44 8.00 15.24 2.12
C GLY A 44 8.30 14.03 3.01
N TYR A 45 7.43 13.03 2.99
CA TYR A 45 7.63 11.77 3.72
C TYR A 45 8.12 10.68 2.78
N ASN A 46 9.13 9.92 3.21
CA ASN A 46 9.66 8.77 2.48
C ASN A 46 9.01 7.45 2.91
N GLU A 47 8.43 7.41 4.10
CA GLU A 47 7.69 6.28 4.66
C GLU A 47 6.32 6.74 5.18
N ILE A 48 5.29 5.97 4.87
CA ILE A 48 3.92 6.17 5.35
C ILE A 48 3.47 4.93 6.10
N ILE A 49 3.00 5.12 7.33
CA ILE A 49 2.29 4.10 8.09
C ILE A 49 0.84 4.57 8.22
N LEU A 50 -0.09 3.81 7.63
CA LEU A 50 -1.50 4.17 7.68
C LEU A 50 -2.09 3.96 9.07
N PRO A 51 -2.86 4.93 9.60
CA PRO A 51 -3.53 4.77 10.88
C PRO A 51 -4.67 3.74 10.81
N ASN A 52 -4.99 3.10 11.93
CA ASN A 52 -6.00 2.03 12.01
C ASN A 52 -7.43 2.47 11.61
N SER A 53 -7.68 3.76 11.51
CA SER A 53 -8.94 4.30 11.03
C SER A 53 -9.15 4.12 9.52
N VAL A 54 -8.08 3.89 8.73
CA VAL A 54 -8.19 3.71 7.27
C VAL A 54 -8.82 2.34 6.96
N LYS A 55 -9.93 2.36 6.23
CA LYS A 55 -10.65 1.18 5.75
C LYS A 55 -10.52 0.97 4.26
N SER A 56 -10.29 2.07 3.51
CA SER A 56 -10.07 2.02 2.08
C SER A 56 -9.06 3.07 1.61
N ILE A 57 -8.28 2.69 0.60
CA ILE A 57 -7.42 3.59 -0.16
C ILE A 57 -8.16 3.89 -1.47
N PRO A 58 -8.44 5.16 -1.78
CA PRO A 58 -9.15 5.50 -2.99
C PRO A 58 -8.29 5.36 -4.25
N LYS A 59 -8.94 5.51 -5.40
CA LYS A 59 -8.28 5.61 -6.70
C LYS A 59 -7.19 6.71 -6.65
N ASP A 60 -6.05 6.44 -7.32
CA ASP A 60 -4.93 7.37 -7.51
C ASP A 60 -4.26 7.88 -6.21
N ALA A 61 -4.54 7.35 -5.02
CA ALA A 61 -4.08 7.91 -3.73
C ALA A 61 -2.56 8.11 -3.64
N PHE A 62 -1.77 7.16 -4.10
CA PHE A 62 -0.30 7.22 -4.14
C PHE A 62 0.24 7.34 -5.57
N ARG A 63 -0.60 7.75 -6.53
CA ARG A 63 -0.19 7.91 -7.92
C ARG A 63 0.96 8.91 -8.06
N ASN A 64 2.01 8.53 -8.78
CA ASN A 64 3.23 9.33 -8.98
C ASN A 64 3.92 9.77 -7.66
N SER A 65 3.65 9.08 -6.54
CA SER A 65 4.27 9.41 -5.26
C SER A 65 5.75 9.04 -5.23
N GLN A 66 6.53 9.79 -4.44
CA GLN A 66 7.95 9.55 -4.21
C GLN A 66 8.20 8.84 -2.87
N ILE A 67 7.21 8.08 -2.39
CA ILE A 67 7.26 7.38 -1.11
C ILE A 67 7.91 6.01 -1.34
N ALA A 68 8.97 5.70 -0.60
CA ALA A 68 9.68 4.44 -0.76
C ALA A 68 9.01 3.27 -0.01
N LYS A 69 8.37 3.55 1.12
CA LYS A 69 7.75 2.50 1.95
C LYS A 69 6.34 2.87 2.40
N VAL A 70 5.42 1.93 2.26
CA VAL A 70 4.05 2.06 2.76
C VAL A 70 3.69 0.84 3.60
N VAL A 71 3.35 1.09 4.87
CA VAL A 71 2.81 0.07 5.78
C VAL A 71 1.30 0.26 5.86
N LEU A 72 0.57 -0.69 5.30
CA LEU A 72 -0.89 -0.70 5.32
C LEU A 72 -1.38 -1.25 6.65
N ASN A 73 -2.36 -0.58 7.24
CA ASN A 73 -2.86 -0.92 8.58
C ASN A 73 -3.74 -2.18 8.58
N GLU A 74 -3.72 -2.92 9.68
CA GLU A 74 -4.74 -3.93 9.95
C GLU A 74 -6.12 -3.25 10.08
N GLY A 75 -7.08 -3.77 9.32
CA GLY A 75 -8.42 -3.19 9.16
C GLY A 75 -8.67 -2.55 7.80
N LEU A 76 -7.63 -2.33 6.98
CA LEU A 76 -7.79 -1.95 5.57
C LEU A 76 -8.46 -3.10 4.80
N LYS A 77 -9.49 -2.77 4.01
CA LYS A 77 -10.31 -3.73 3.25
C LYS A 77 -10.09 -3.67 1.76
N SER A 78 -9.81 -2.49 1.22
CA SER A 78 -9.73 -2.31 -0.23
C SER A 78 -8.70 -1.26 -0.65
N ILE A 79 -8.12 -1.49 -1.84
CA ILE A 79 -7.22 -0.57 -2.53
C ILE A 79 -7.82 -0.29 -3.91
N GLY A 80 -8.01 1.00 -4.21
CA GLY A 80 -8.65 1.50 -5.44
C GLY A 80 -7.78 1.40 -6.69
N ASP A 81 -8.39 1.70 -7.84
CA ASP A 81 -7.71 1.68 -9.13
C ASP A 81 -6.51 2.62 -9.14
N MET A 82 -5.42 2.19 -9.77
CA MET A 82 -4.22 3.01 -9.96
C MET A 82 -3.64 3.58 -8.66
N ALA A 83 -3.97 3.00 -7.50
CA ALA A 83 -3.62 3.59 -6.20
C ALA A 83 -2.12 3.87 -6.05
N PHE A 84 -1.25 3.05 -6.61
CA PHE A 84 0.21 3.22 -6.59
C PHE A 84 0.80 3.39 -8.00
N PHE A 85 -0.02 3.72 -9.00
CA PHE A 85 0.42 3.87 -10.38
C PHE A 85 1.64 4.79 -10.50
N ASN A 86 2.72 4.30 -11.15
CA ASN A 86 3.97 5.04 -11.38
C ASN A 86 4.57 5.65 -10.10
N SER A 87 4.41 4.97 -8.96
CA SER A 87 5.04 5.38 -7.69
C SER A 87 6.46 4.80 -7.56
N THR A 88 7.29 5.46 -6.76
CA THR A 88 8.65 4.97 -6.46
C THR A 88 8.69 3.97 -5.31
N VAL A 89 7.56 3.43 -4.91
CA VAL A 89 7.45 2.48 -3.80
C VAL A 89 8.38 1.27 -4.01
N GLN A 90 9.11 0.92 -2.97
CA GLN A 90 10.04 -0.21 -2.94
C GLN A 90 9.50 -1.35 -2.07
N GLU A 91 8.81 -0.99 -0.99
CA GLU A 91 8.27 -1.92 -0.01
C GLU A 91 6.82 -1.57 0.36
N ILE A 92 5.94 -2.57 0.28
CA ILE A 92 4.58 -2.49 0.79
C ILE A 92 4.33 -3.67 1.71
N VAL A 93 3.83 -3.39 2.92
CA VAL A 93 3.38 -4.40 3.87
C VAL A 93 1.85 -4.49 3.80
N PHE A 94 1.34 -5.62 3.31
CA PHE A 94 -0.10 -5.85 3.15
C PHE A 94 -0.71 -6.45 4.42
N PRO A 95 -1.89 -5.95 4.87
CA PRO A 95 -2.55 -6.47 6.06
C PRO A 95 -3.35 -7.75 5.76
N SER A 96 -3.53 -8.57 6.78
CA SER A 96 -4.34 -9.80 6.69
C SER A 96 -5.83 -9.53 6.45
N THR A 97 -6.26 -8.30 6.64
CA THR A 97 -7.67 -7.87 6.47
C THR A 97 -8.02 -7.44 5.06
N LEU A 98 -7.02 -7.34 4.15
CA LEU A 98 -7.23 -6.90 2.78
C LEU A 98 -8.04 -7.93 1.98
N GLU A 99 -9.17 -7.48 1.42
CA GLU A 99 -10.14 -8.32 0.70
C GLU A 99 -10.23 -7.99 -0.79
N GLN A 100 -9.94 -6.74 -1.16
CA GLN A 100 -10.11 -6.26 -2.54
C GLN A 100 -8.93 -5.43 -3.02
N LEU A 101 -8.47 -5.76 -4.21
CA LEU A 101 -7.62 -4.92 -5.05
C LEU A 101 -8.41 -4.50 -6.28
N LYS A 102 -8.14 -3.31 -6.81
CA LYS A 102 -8.67 -2.83 -8.09
C LYS A 102 -7.59 -2.86 -9.16
N GLU A 103 -7.92 -2.43 -10.39
CA GLU A 103 -7.03 -2.54 -11.56
C GLU A 103 -5.84 -1.57 -11.50
N ASP A 104 -4.78 -1.90 -12.25
CA ASP A 104 -3.59 -1.06 -12.50
C ASP A 104 -2.85 -0.59 -11.22
N ILE A 105 -3.01 -1.27 -10.08
CA ILE A 105 -2.54 -0.76 -8.78
C ILE A 105 -1.06 -0.42 -8.80
N PHE A 106 -0.21 -1.34 -9.30
CA PHE A 106 1.25 -1.20 -9.31
C PHE A 106 1.82 -1.02 -10.73
N TYR A 107 1.00 -0.54 -11.64
CA TYR A 107 1.43 -0.28 -13.01
C TYR A 107 2.58 0.75 -13.01
N TYR A 108 3.70 0.46 -13.67
CA TYR A 108 4.94 1.24 -13.68
C TYR A 108 5.64 1.41 -12.33
N CYS A 109 5.39 0.56 -11.34
CA CYS A 109 6.13 0.56 -10.09
C CYS A 109 7.50 -0.13 -10.24
N TYR A 110 8.43 0.50 -10.96
CA TYR A 110 9.73 -0.09 -11.31
C TYR A 110 10.61 -0.46 -10.11
N ASN A 111 10.38 0.16 -8.96
CA ASN A 111 11.18 -0.03 -7.75
C ASN A 111 10.61 -1.08 -6.80
N LEU A 112 9.36 -1.50 -6.99
CA LEU A 112 8.72 -2.52 -6.16
C LEU A 112 9.31 -3.89 -6.48
N LYS A 113 10.02 -4.51 -5.51
CA LYS A 113 10.73 -5.77 -5.71
C LYS A 113 9.96 -6.99 -5.23
N LYS A 114 9.17 -6.81 -4.20
CA LYS A 114 8.42 -7.90 -3.57
C LYS A 114 6.98 -7.49 -3.25
N ALA A 115 6.04 -8.39 -3.51
CA ALA A 115 4.66 -8.26 -3.06
C ALA A 115 4.24 -9.54 -2.31
N ASP A 116 4.19 -9.46 -0.99
CA ASP A 116 3.71 -10.56 -0.16
C ASP A 116 2.22 -10.39 0.15
N LEU A 117 1.39 -11.03 -0.66
CA LEU A 117 -0.07 -11.07 -0.51
C LEU A 117 -0.56 -12.32 0.22
N SER A 118 0.35 -13.21 0.67
CA SER A 118 0.04 -14.55 1.19
C SER A 118 -0.94 -14.56 2.35
N LYS A 119 -0.94 -13.52 3.19
CA LYS A 119 -1.82 -13.41 4.35
C LYS A 119 -3.14 -12.67 4.07
N THR A 120 -3.30 -12.10 2.89
CA THR A 120 -4.51 -11.35 2.52
C THR A 120 -5.69 -12.27 2.26
N LYS A 121 -6.89 -11.69 2.16
CA LYS A 121 -8.13 -12.41 1.85
C LYS A 121 -8.62 -12.13 0.42
N ILE A 122 -7.75 -11.62 -0.45
CA ILE A 122 -8.15 -11.38 -1.83
C ILE A 122 -8.48 -12.71 -2.53
N THR A 123 -9.49 -12.68 -3.36
CA THR A 123 -9.90 -13.82 -4.19
C THR A 123 -9.60 -13.60 -5.67
N LYS A 124 -9.25 -12.37 -6.03
CA LYS A 124 -8.88 -11.97 -7.38
C LYS A 124 -7.64 -11.08 -7.34
N LEU A 125 -6.67 -11.39 -8.20
CA LEU A 125 -5.61 -10.48 -8.60
C LEU A 125 -6.11 -9.75 -9.85
N PRO A 126 -6.38 -8.44 -9.81
CA PRO A 126 -7.01 -7.72 -10.92
C PRO A 126 -6.16 -7.66 -12.17
N ALA A 127 -6.78 -7.20 -13.27
CA ALA A 127 -6.07 -6.94 -14.50
C ALA A 127 -4.95 -5.91 -14.29
N SER A 128 -3.86 -6.07 -15.04
CA SER A 128 -2.73 -5.13 -15.10
C SER A 128 -2.10 -4.79 -13.73
N THR A 129 -2.27 -5.62 -12.72
CA THR A 129 -1.81 -5.32 -11.35
C THR A 129 -0.34 -4.93 -11.29
N PHE A 130 0.56 -5.65 -11.98
CA PHE A 130 2.02 -5.45 -11.94
C PHE A 130 2.64 -5.09 -13.29
N VAL A 131 1.87 -4.57 -14.25
CA VAL A 131 2.41 -4.24 -15.58
C VAL A 131 3.62 -3.30 -15.44
N TYR A 132 4.75 -3.68 -16.05
CA TYR A 132 6.03 -2.99 -15.97
C TYR A 132 6.56 -2.76 -14.53
N ALA A 133 6.05 -3.47 -13.52
CA ALA A 133 6.62 -3.41 -12.18
C ALA A 133 7.99 -4.11 -12.14
N GLY A 134 8.87 -3.61 -11.26
CA GLY A 134 10.20 -4.20 -11.04
C GLY A 134 10.19 -5.46 -10.18
N ILE A 135 9.03 -6.14 -10.08
CA ILE A 135 8.76 -7.23 -9.15
C ILE A 135 9.65 -8.44 -9.45
N GLU A 136 10.29 -8.98 -8.42
CA GLU A 136 11.14 -10.16 -8.47
C GLU A 136 10.50 -11.36 -7.76
N GLU A 137 9.64 -11.09 -6.75
CA GLU A 137 8.94 -12.10 -5.96
C GLU A 137 7.49 -11.67 -5.69
N VAL A 138 6.56 -12.57 -5.92
CA VAL A 138 5.15 -12.43 -5.54
C VAL A 138 4.70 -13.66 -4.76
N LEU A 139 4.15 -13.46 -3.56
CA LEU A 139 3.52 -14.52 -2.78
C LEU A 139 2.01 -14.33 -2.82
N LEU A 140 1.31 -15.27 -3.43
CA LEU A 140 -0.14 -15.23 -3.61
C LEU A 140 -0.88 -15.92 -2.45
N PRO A 141 -2.07 -15.43 -2.04
CA PRO A 141 -2.83 -16.05 -0.96
C PRO A 141 -3.55 -17.32 -1.43
N VAL A 142 -3.72 -18.28 -0.52
CA VAL A 142 -4.47 -19.52 -0.79
C VAL A 142 -5.93 -19.28 -1.14
N THR A 143 -6.48 -18.12 -0.82
CA THR A 143 -7.84 -17.70 -1.14
C THR A 143 -8.03 -17.28 -2.59
N LEU A 144 -6.93 -17.12 -3.37
CA LEU A 144 -6.98 -16.61 -4.74
C LEU A 144 -7.68 -17.62 -5.66
N LYS A 145 -8.60 -17.11 -6.50
CA LYS A 145 -9.38 -17.88 -7.48
C LYS A 145 -9.17 -17.42 -8.91
N GLU A 146 -8.80 -16.16 -9.08
CA GLU A 146 -8.67 -15.52 -10.40
C GLU A 146 -7.41 -14.66 -10.49
N ILE A 147 -6.69 -14.77 -11.60
CA ILE A 147 -5.63 -13.86 -12.02
C ILE A 147 -6.14 -13.14 -13.28
N GLY A 148 -6.25 -11.82 -13.20
CA GLY A 148 -6.76 -10.98 -14.28
C GLY A 148 -5.81 -10.88 -15.47
N SER A 149 -6.33 -10.41 -16.61
CA SER A 149 -5.55 -10.23 -17.83
C SER A 149 -4.37 -9.29 -17.60
N GLN A 150 -3.24 -9.61 -18.22
CA GLN A 150 -2.02 -8.80 -18.16
C GLN A 150 -1.49 -8.53 -16.73
N ALA A 151 -1.89 -9.34 -15.73
CA ALA A 151 -1.51 -9.09 -14.34
C ALA A 151 0.01 -8.98 -14.12
N PHE A 152 0.81 -9.69 -14.92
CA PHE A 152 2.26 -9.71 -14.86
C PHE A 152 2.94 -9.28 -16.16
N LEU A 153 2.22 -8.58 -17.05
CA LEU A 153 2.77 -8.15 -18.34
C LEU A 153 4.04 -7.31 -18.14
N LYS A 154 5.12 -7.68 -18.84
CA LYS A 154 6.41 -6.96 -18.79
C LYS A 154 7.07 -6.92 -17.40
N THR A 155 6.78 -7.85 -16.51
CA THR A 155 7.50 -8.06 -15.25
C THR A 155 8.78 -8.87 -15.48
N SER A 156 9.73 -8.32 -16.22
CA SER A 156 10.93 -9.03 -16.69
C SER A 156 11.84 -9.58 -15.59
N GLN A 157 11.70 -9.11 -14.37
CA GLN A 157 12.49 -9.57 -13.22
C GLN A 157 11.85 -10.76 -12.49
N LEU A 158 10.55 -10.99 -12.68
CA LEU A 158 9.83 -12.13 -12.10
C LEU A 158 10.16 -13.40 -12.88
N LYS A 159 10.88 -14.33 -12.27
CA LYS A 159 11.32 -15.57 -12.93
C LYS A 159 10.38 -16.73 -12.70
N THR A 160 9.84 -16.81 -11.50
CA THR A 160 8.93 -17.88 -11.08
C THR A 160 7.83 -17.33 -10.18
N ILE A 161 6.68 -17.96 -10.23
CA ILE A 161 5.55 -17.68 -9.33
C ILE A 161 4.85 -18.98 -9.00
N GLU A 162 4.51 -19.18 -7.73
CA GLU A 162 3.67 -20.31 -7.31
C GLU A 162 2.20 -19.90 -7.42
N ILE A 163 1.45 -20.59 -8.27
CA ILE A 163 0.02 -20.38 -8.44
C ILE A 163 -0.72 -21.27 -7.45
N PRO A 164 -1.55 -20.70 -6.54
CA PRO A 164 -2.33 -21.51 -5.60
C PRO A 164 -3.30 -22.47 -6.32
N GLU A 165 -3.51 -23.64 -5.75
CA GLU A 165 -4.36 -24.71 -6.33
C GLU A 165 -5.80 -24.28 -6.57
N ASN A 166 -6.30 -23.28 -5.80
CA ASN A 166 -7.66 -22.74 -5.93
C ASN A 166 -7.86 -21.78 -7.12
N VAL A 167 -6.78 -21.45 -7.84
CA VAL A 167 -6.90 -20.56 -9.03
C VAL A 167 -7.51 -21.34 -10.18
N SER A 168 -8.70 -20.94 -10.59
CA SER A 168 -9.47 -21.57 -11.67
C SER A 168 -9.48 -20.75 -12.97
N THR A 169 -9.09 -19.48 -12.90
CA THR A 169 -9.12 -18.59 -14.06
C THR A 169 -7.83 -17.76 -14.14
N ILE A 170 -7.22 -17.75 -15.32
CA ILE A 170 -6.08 -16.89 -15.65
C ILE A 170 -6.43 -16.15 -16.93
N GLY A 171 -6.37 -14.81 -16.87
CA GLY A 171 -6.63 -13.95 -18.03
C GLY A 171 -5.49 -13.99 -19.06
N GLN A 172 -5.75 -13.45 -20.24
CA GLN A 172 -4.77 -13.38 -21.33
C GLN A 172 -3.70 -12.32 -21.04
N GLU A 173 -2.48 -12.56 -21.55
CA GLU A 173 -1.39 -11.56 -21.60
C GLU A 173 -1.39 -10.80 -22.93
#